data_eee2efdae82dc6a6c83fd959b050bedb
#
_entry.id   eee2efdae82dc6a6c83fd959b050bedb
#
_cell.length_a   1.000
_cell.length_b   1.000
_cell.length_c   1.000
_cell.angle_alpha   90.00
_cell.angle_beta   90.00
_cell.angle_gamma   90.00
#
_symmetry.space_group_name_H-M   'P 1'
#
loop_
_entity.id
_entity.type
_entity.pdbx_description
1 polymer ?
#
loop_
_entity_poly.entity_id
_entity_poly.type
_entity_poly.pdbx_seq_one_letter_code
_entity_poly.pdbx_strand_id
1 'polypeptide(L)'
;AAVLGVLIILMVTLAFSRHHYREYRNLSLVCLVMVLIQGILGGLTVTMLLNPYIVTGHLIGGNLTFALLVYFAWKTFHLNKFPSKFSWFRWSSWSPMTKKISGMALILTIILISGGKNSTTYSGYSCSAFPGCHSGAPFSIAMPAPDGSPNVPEAFVGQFMPNHFNEWIHMLHRFFAIFGGTWLMFMAWQLRTNSPLSGIRHVGTAILLLIPSEVLV
;
A
#
# COMPACT_ATOMS: atom_id res chain seq x y z
N ALA A 1 5.86 -4.29 -16.54
CA ALA A 1 6.92 -5.09 -15.88
C ALA A 1 8.21 -5.16 -16.73
N ALA A 2 8.14 -5.51 -18.04
CA ALA A 2 9.35 -5.64 -18.88
C ALA A 2 10.18 -4.36 -18.97
N VAL A 3 9.57 -3.22 -19.24
CA VAL A 3 10.26 -1.92 -19.33
C VAL A 3 11.00 -1.59 -18.01
N LEU A 4 10.35 -1.81 -16.87
CA LEU A 4 10.97 -1.60 -15.57
C LEU A 4 12.17 -2.52 -15.36
N GLY A 5 12.06 -3.78 -15.75
CA GLY A 5 13.18 -4.74 -15.69
C GLY A 5 14.39 -4.28 -16.52
N VAL A 6 14.16 -3.83 -17.75
CA VAL A 6 15.23 -3.29 -18.64
C VAL A 6 15.88 -2.07 -18.02
N LEU A 7 15.10 -1.13 -17.44
CA LEU A 7 15.64 0.06 -16.79
C LEU A 7 16.49 -0.29 -15.56
N ILE A 8 16.08 -1.28 -14.78
CA ILE A 8 16.87 -1.74 -13.61
C ILE A 8 18.16 -2.45 -14.05
N ILE A 9 18.13 -3.25 -15.12
CA ILE A 9 19.35 -3.85 -15.69
C ILE A 9 20.31 -2.76 -16.15
N LEU A 10 19.82 -1.75 -16.86
CA LEU A 10 20.64 -0.60 -17.28
C LEU A 10 21.24 0.13 -16.07
N MET A 11 20.44 0.33 -15.01
CA MET A 11 20.90 0.95 -13.78
C MET A 11 22.03 0.13 -13.11
N VAL A 12 21.90 -1.20 -13.05
CA VAL A 12 22.95 -2.10 -12.54
C VAL A 12 24.20 -2.03 -13.40
N THR A 13 24.07 -2.13 -14.73
CA THR A 13 25.23 -2.06 -15.63
C THR A 13 25.98 -0.74 -15.48
N LEU A 14 25.30 0.39 -15.36
CA LEU A 14 25.93 1.70 -15.11
C LEU A 14 26.63 1.75 -13.74
N ALA A 15 26.02 1.20 -12.68
CA ALA A 15 26.61 1.16 -11.35
C ALA A 15 27.90 0.31 -11.29
N PHE A 16 28.02 -0.71 -12.13
CA PHE A 16 29.21 -1.55 -12.20
C PHE A 16 30.27 -1.04 -13.19
N SER A 17 29.87 -0.45 -14.31
CA SER A 17 30.77 0.01 -15.36
C SER A 17 31.44 1.34 -15.04
N ARG A 18 30.80 2.23 -14.29
CA ARG A 18 31.31 3.57 -14.01
C ARG A 18 31.74 3.70 -12.55
N HIS A 19 33.00 4.09 -12.33
CA HIS A 19 33.57 4.29 -10.99
C HIS A 19 32.79 5.31 -10.14
N HIS A 20 32.25 6.34 -10.81
CA HIS A 20 31.45 7.39 -10.18
C HIS A 20 30.18 6.86 -9.48
N TYR A 21 29.58 5.76 -9.97
CA TYR A 21 28.36 5.17 -9.42
C TYR A 21 28.61 3.97 -8.50
N ARG A 22 29.84 3.74 -8.08
CA ARG A 22 30.24 2.57 -7.29
C ARG A 22 29.48 2.43 -5.97
N GLU A 23 29.11 3.54 -5.34
CA GLU A 23 28.34 3.55 -4.09
C GLU A 23 26.89 3.04 -4.23
N TYR A 24 26.34 3.00 -5.46
CA TYR A 24 25.00 2.51 -5.76
C TYR A 24 24.93 1.02 -6.09
N ARG A 25 26.08 0.31 -6.17
CA ARG A 25 26.13 -1.09 -6.58
C ARG A 25 25.21 -1.99 -5.75
N ASN A 26 25.35 -1.93 -4.44
CA ASN A 26 24.56 -2.78 -3.53
C ASN A 26 23.06 -2.46 -3.64
N LEU A 27 22.69 -1.19 -3.73
CA LEU A 27 21.30 -0.79 -3.83
C LEU A 27 20.69 -1.20 -5.17
N SER A 28 21.44 -1.05 -6.28
CA SER A 28 20.97 -1.48 -7.60
C SER A 28 20.81 -3.00 -7.69
N LEU A 29 21.69 -3.78 -7.05
CA LEU A 29 21.53 -5.23 -6.93
C LEU A 29 20.28 -5.62 -6.13
N VAL A 30 20.01 -4.94 -5.02
CA VAL A 30 18.78 -5.17 -4.24
C VAL A 30 17.54 -4.89 -5.09
N CYS A 31 17.52 -3.80 -5.87
CA CYS A 31 16.43 -3.50 -6.80
C CYS A 31 16.27 -4.59 -7.86
N LEU A 32 17.39 -5.11 -8.42
CA LEU A 32 17.35 -6.20 -9.39
C LEU A 32 16.77 -7.48 -8.80
N VAL A 33 17.23 -7.89 -7.62
CA VAL A 33 16.73 -9.09 -6.92
C VAL A 33 15.23 -8.94 -6.63
N MET A 34 14.81 -7.76 -6.15
CA MET A 34 13.40 -7.50 -5.87
C MET A 34 12.53 -7.59 -7.13
N VAL A 35 12.98 -7.04 -8.27
CA VAL A 35 12.20 -7.11 -9.50
C VAL A 35 12.15 -8.53 -10.09
N LEU A 36 13.19 -9.33 -9.90
CA LEU A 36 13.18 -10.75 -10.31
C LEU A 36 12.17 -11.54 -9.46
N ILE A 37 12.18 -11.35 -8.13
CA ILE A 37 11.20 -11.96 -7.22
C ILE A 37 9.78 -11.54 -7.64
N GLN A 38 9.58 -10.26 -7.95
CA GLN A 38 8.28 -9.75 -8.41
C GLN A 38 7.84 -10.35 -9.74
N GLY A 39 8.77 -10.59 -10.66
CA GLY A 39 8.50 -11.28 -11.92
C GLY A 39 8.03 -12.72 -11.70
N ILE A 40 8.71 -13.46 -10.81
CA ILE A 40 8.33 -14.83 -10.44
C ILE A 40 6.95 -14.85 -9.77
N LEU A 41 6.73 -14.00 -8.75
CA LEU A 41 5.44 -13.90 -8.06
C LEU A 41 4.31 -13.52 -9.03
N GLY A 42 4.57 -12.56 -9.95
CA GLY A 42 3.62 -12.18 -10.99
C GLY A 42 3.25 -13.34 -11.92
N GLY A 43 4.22 -14.16 -12.33
CA GLY A 43 3.95 -15.40 -13.08
C GLY A 43 3.13 -16.40 -12.28
N LEU A 44 3.48 -16.59 -11.02
CA LEU A 44 2.76 -17.50 -10.11
C LEU A 44 1.31 -17.04 -9.82
N THR A 45 1.01 -15.73 -9.84
CA THR A 45 -0.39 -15.27 -9.69
C THR A 45 -1.29 -15.82 -10.78
N VAL A 46 -0.78 -15.99 -11.99
CA VAL A 46 -1.53 -16.53 -13.13
C VAL A 46 -1.58 -18.07 -13.07
N THR A 47 -0.43 -18.72 -12.87
CA THR A 47 -0.32 -20.18 -12.92
C THR A 47 -0.98 -20.87 -11.72
N MET A 48 -1.06 -20.22 -10.57
CA MET A 48 -1.69 -20.75 -9.36
C MET A 48 -3.10 -20.18 -9.12
N LEU A 49 -3.80 -19.79 -10.19
CA LEU A 49 -5.21 -19.39 -10.19
C LEU A 49 -5.52 -18.35 -9.08
N LEU A 50 -4.73 -17.28 -9.01
CA LEU A 50 -4.90 -16.17 -8.05
C LEU A 50 -4.84 -16.59 -6.58
N ASN A 51 -3.97 -17.54 -6.24
CA ASN A 51 -3.78 -17.95 -4.85
C ASN A 51 -3.58 -16.71 -3.94
N PRO A 52 -4.41 -16.53 -2.88
CA PRO A 52 -4.42 -15.32 -2.06
C PRO A 52 -3.07 -14.94 -1.46
N TYR A 53 -2.27 -15.92 -1.06
CA TYR A 53 -0.95 -15.67 -0.47
C TYR A 53 0.04 -15.13 -1.48
N ILE A 54 0.02 -15.67 -2.72
CA ILE A 54 0.92 -15.26 -3.80
C ILE A 54 0.54 -13.85 -4.28
N VAL A 55 -0.75 -13.60 -4.49
CA VAL A 55 -1.22 -12.27 -4.92
C VAL A 55 -0.91 -11.22 -3.86
N THR A 56 -1.16 -11.51 -2.58
CA THR A 56 -0.82 -10.60 -1.48
C THR A 56 0.69 -10.37 -1.39
N GLY A 57 1.51 -11.42 -1.53
CA GLY A 57 2.97 -11.31 -1.58
C GLY A 57 3.46 -10.46 -2.75
N HIS A 58 2.87 -10.63 -3.95
CA HIS A 58 3.17 -9.82 -5.12
C HIS A 58 2.79 -8.34 -4.91
N LEU A 59 1.64 -8.06 -4.30
CA LEU A 59 1.19 -6.72 -3.97
C LEU A 59 2.15 -6.02 -2.99
N ILE A 60 2.47 -6.67 -1.88
CA ILE A 60 3.39 -6.12 -0.87
C ILE A 60 4.79 -5.91 -1.45
N GLY A 61 5.31 -6.89 -2.14
CA GLY A 61 6.63 -6.83 -2.76
C GLY A 61 6.71 -5.79 -3.87
N GLY A 62 5.62 -5.57 -4.64
CA GLY A 62 5.52 -4.49 -5.63
C GLY A 62 5.62 -3.11 -4.98
N ASN A 63 4.89 -2.88 -3.89
CA ASN A 63 4.96 -1.63 -3.12
C ASN A 63 6.36 -1.43 -2.50
N LEU A 64 6.99 -2.49 -1.99
CA LEU A 64 8.36 -2.44 -1.46
C LEU A 64 9.37 -2.11 -2.57
N THR A 65 9.23 -2.72 -3.75
CA THR A 65 10.07 -2.41 -4.93
C THR A 65 9.93 -0.95 -5.32
N PHE A 66 8.71 -0.43 -5.37
CA PHE A 66 8.45 0.99 -5.64
C PHE A 66 9.11 1.89 -4.59
N ALA A 67 8.97 1.58 -3.30
CA ALA A 67 9.60 2.34 -2.23
C ALA A 67 11.14 2.34 -2.34
N LEU A 68 11.75 1.20 -2.71
CA LEU A 68 13.19 1.09 -2.95
C LEU A 68 13.64 1.95 -4.14
N LEU A 69 12.87 1.99 -5.23
CA LEU A 69 13.18 2.82 -6.40
C LEU A 69 13.07 4.32 -6.06
N VAL A 70 12.05 4.72 -5.29
CA VAL A 70 11.92 6.10 -4.79
C VAL A 70 13.10 6.46 -3.90
N TYR A 71 13.50 5.56 -2.99
CA TYR A 71 14.69 5.75 -2.14
C TYR A 71 15.97 5.85 -2.98
N PHE A 72 16.12 5.01 -4.02
CA PHE A 72 17.25 5.08 -4.94
C PHE A 72 17.31 6.43 -5.67
N ALA A 73 16.19 6.87 -6.24
CA ALA A 73 16.09 8.16 -6.91
C ALA A 73 16.43 9.31 -5.95
N TRP A 74 15.84 9.29 -4.76
CA TRP A 74 16.10 10.31 -3.76
C TRP A 74 17.59 10.34 -3.33
N LYS A 75 18.22 9.19 -3.11
CA LYS A 75 19.64 9.09 -2.81
C LYS A 75 20.51 9.66 -3.93
N THR A 76 20.14 9.41 -5.19
CA THR A 76 20.86 9.91 -6.37
C THR A 76 20.81 11.45 -6.47
N PHE A 77 19.67 12.06 -6.12
CA PHE A 77 19.52 13.52 -6.16
C PHE A 77 20.10 14.25 -4.95
N HIS A 78 20.34 13.55 -3.82
CA HIS A 78 20.71 14.17 -2.53
C HIS A 78 22.03 13.64 -1.97
N LEU A 79 22.98 13.24 -2.80
CA LEU A 79 24.25 12.59 -2.48
C LEU A 79 25.04 13.19 -1.32
N ASN A 80 24.97 14.49 -1.09
CA ASN A 80 25.83 15.21 -0.13
C ASN A 80 25.17 15.48 1.24
N LYS A 81 23.98 14.98 1.52
CA LYS A 81 23.19 15.37 2.72
C LYS A 81 22.84 14.23 3.67
N PHE A 82 23.36 13.01 3.44
CA PHE A 82 23.02 11.89 4.31
C PHE A 82 24.05 11.61 5.40
N PRO A 83 23.63 11.41 6.66
CA PRO A 83 24.48 10.83 7.67
C PRO A 83 24.77 9.37 7.29
N SER A 84 26.05 9.02 7.21
CA SER A 84 26.56 7.71 6.80
C SER A 84 26.20 6.54 7.74
N LYS A 85 25.55 6.80 8.85
CA LYS A 85 25.15 5.80 9.85
C LYS A 85 23.67 5.96 10.20
N PHE A 86 22.81 5.26 9.46
CA PHE A 86 21.40 5.11 9.83
C PHE A 86 21.27 3.85 10.71
N SER A 87 21.02 4.04 12.02
CA SER A 87 20.78 2.94 12.95
C SER A 87 19.29 2.57 12.94
N TRP A 88 18.95 1.51 12.24
CA TRP A 88 17.57 0.98 12.13
C TRP A 88 16.99 0.47 13.46
N PHE A 89 17.85 0.17 14.45
CA PHE A 89 17.44 -0.72 15.54
C PHE A 89 17.06 -0.02 16.85
N ARG A 90 17.19 1.31 16.97
CA ARG A 90 16.89 1.98 18.24
C ARG A 90 15.72 2.96 18.07
N TRP A 91 14.49 2.48 18.26
CA TRP A 91 13.25 3.28 18.20
C TRP A 91 13.28 4.54 19.08
N SER A 92 13.94 4.47 20.25
CA SER A 92 14.07 5.62 21.16
C SER A 92 14.90 6.76 20.60
N SER A 93 15.82 6.47 19.66
CA SER A 93 16.68 7.49 19.02
C SER A 93 16.05 8.13 17.78
N TRP A 94 14.87 7.68 17.37
CA TRP A 94 14.19 8.22 16.20
C TRP A 94 13.58 9.58 16.50
N SER A 95 13.73 10.51 15.56
CA SER A 95 13.07 11.80 15.66
C SER A 95 11.55 11.65 15.69
N PRO A 96 10.82 12.60 16.30
CA PRO A 96 9.35 12.57 16.29
C PRO A 96 8.78 12.44 14.88
N MET A 97 9.45 13.03 13.89
CA MET A 97 9.04 12.95 12.49
C MET A 97 9.23 11.57 11.89
N THR A 98 10.37 10.92 12.16
CA THR A 98 10.63 9.54 11.72
C THR A 98 9.58 8.59 12.29
N LYS A 99 9.21 8.76 13.56
CA LYS A 99 8.15 7.96 14.20
C LYS A 99 6.79 8.14 13.52
N LYS A 100 6.43 9.39 13.18
CA LYS A 100 5.18 9.66 12.44
C LYS A 100 5.17 8.98 11.07
N ILE A 101 6.23 9.14 10.28
CA ILE A 101 6.35 8.53 8.95
C ILE A 101 6.31 7.00 9.04
N SER A 102 6.99 6.40 10.03
CA SER A 102 6.96 4.94 10.24
C SER A 102 5.58 4.45 10.65
N GLY A 103 4.86 5.21 11.48
CA GLY A 103 3.46 4.92 11.82
C GLY A 103 2.54 4.97 10.60
N MET A 104 2.70 5.98 9.74
CA MET A 104 1.96 6.08 8.49
C MET A 104 2.24 4.89 7.56
N ALA A 105 3.51 4.51 7.41
CA ALA A 105 3.90 3.35 6.60
C ALA A 105 3.32 2.04 7.15
N LEU A 106 3.29 1.86 8.47
CA LEU A 106 2.69 0.69 9.11
C LEU A 106 1.19 0.60 8.83
N ILE A 107 0.44 1.68 9.03
CA ILE A 107 -1.01 1.71 8.78
C ILE A 107 -1.31 1.47 7.29
N LEU A 108 -0.55 2.11 6.40
CA LEU A 108 -0.69 1.88 4.97
C LEU A 108 -0.45 0.39 4.63
N THR A 109 0.56 -0.24 5.23
CA THR A 109 0.82 -1.67 5.03
C THR A 109 -0.35 -2.54 5.51
N ILE A 110 -0.97 -2.23 6.64
CA ILE A 110 -2.14 -2.94 7.14
C ILE A 110 -3.33 -2.79 6.17
N ILE A 111 -3.57 -1.59 5.66
CA ILE A 111 -4.63 -1.34 4.66
C ILE A 111 -4.35 -2.15 3.38
N LEU A 112 -3.12 -2.16 2.88
CA LEU A 112 -2.73 -2.92 1.69
C LEU A 112 -2.89 -4.42 1.89
N ILE A 113 -2.49 -4.98 3.03
CA ILE A 113 -2.65 -6.40 3.32
C ILE A 113 -4.13 -6.78 3.41
N SER A 114 -4.93 -5.99 4.12
CA SER A 114 -6.36 -6.24 4.26
C SER A 114 -7.09 -6.11 2.92
N GLY A 115 -6.72 -5.13 2.08
CA GLY A 115 -7.26 -4.96 0.73
C GLY A 115 -6.87 -6.08 -0.22
N GLY A 116 -5.60 -6.52 -0.18
CA GLY A 116 -5.12 -7.67 -0.94
C GLY A 116 -5.88 -8.95 -0.57
N LYS A 117 -6.11 -9.18 0.73
CA LYS A 117 -6.92 -10.30 1.21
C LYS A 117 -8.37 -10.20 0.73
N ASN A 118 -8.99 -9.03 0.88
CA ASN A 118 -10.36 -8.76 0.43
C ASN A 118 -10.54 -9.01 -1.07
N SER A 119 -9.59 -8.58 -1.89
CA SER A 119 -9.63 -8.78 -3.33
C SER A 119 -9.44 -10.25 -3.73
N THR A 120 -8.46 -10.93 -3.14
CA THR A 120 -8.10 -12.32 -3.54
C THR A 120 -9.08 -13.38 -3.06
N THR A 121 -9.86 -13.08 -2.03
CA THR A 121 -10.95 -13.97 -1.53
C THR A 121 -12.32 -13.60 -2.10
N TYR A 122 -12.39 -12.65 -3.04
CA TYR A 122 -13.63 -12.09 -3.58
C TYR A 122 -14.58 -11.55 -2.49
N SER A 123 -14.03 -11.23 -1.32
CA SER A 123 -14.82 -10.77 -0.18
C SER A 123 -15.44 -9.40 -0.40
N GLY A 124 -14.95 -8.61 -1.37
CA GLY A 124 -15.52 -7.32 -1.75
C GLY A 124 -17.00 -7.37 -2.14
N TYR A 125 -17.48 -8.52 -2.58
CA TYR A 125 -18.88 -8.74 -2.95
C TYR A 125 -19.73 -9.35 -1.82
N SER A 126 -19.14 -9.63 -0.66
CA SER A 126 -19.84 -10.34 0.41
C SER A 126 -20.82 -9.47 1.18
N CYS A 127 -20.61 -8.15 1.22
CA CYS A 127 -21.51 -7.22 1.90
C CYS A 127 -22.32 -6.41 0.89
N SER A 128 -23.64 -6.40 1.05
CA SER A 128 -24.58 -5.71 0.17
C SER A 128 -24.94 -4.30 0.58
N ALA A 129 -24.38 -3.79 1.68
CA ALA A 129 -24.68 -2.48 2.20
C ALA A 129 -23.44 -1.76 2.78
N PHE A 130 -23.57 -0.46 3.02
CA PHE A 130 -22.57 0.39 3.64
C PHE A 130 -23.25 1.34 4.67
N PRO A 131 -22.67 1.63 5.83
CA PRO A 131 -21.38 1.15 6.35
C PRO A 131 -21.46 -0.28 6.93
N GLY A 132 -22.62 -0.84 7.14
CA GLY A 132 -22.81 -2.23 7.58
C GLY A 132 -22.62 -3.25 6.47
N CYS A 133 -22.90 -4.53 6.76
CA CYS A 133 -22.74 -5.60 5.81
C CYS A 133 -24.04 -5.89 5.02
N HIS A 134 -25.21 -5.72 5.64
CA HIS A 134 -26.50 -6.06 5.05
C HIS A 134 -27.42 -4.85 4.90
N SER A 135 -28.23 -4.83 3.83
CA SER A 135 -29.24 -3.79 3.65
C SER A 135 -30.31 -3.88 4.75
N GLY A 136 -30.84 -2.72 5.15
CA GLY A 136 -31.77 -2.60 6.27
C GLY A 136 -31.13 -2.30 7.61
N ALA A 137 -29.81 -2.36 7.73
CA ALA A 137 -29.11 -1.82 8.89
C ALA A 137 -29.27 -0.30 8.97
N PRO A 138 -29.35 0.29 10.18
CA PRO A 138 -29.43 1.74 10.35
C PRO A 138 -28.30 2.45 9.60
N PHE A 139 -28.63 3.47 8.82
CA PHE A 139 -27.69 4.26 8.02
C PHE A 139 -26.95 3.50 6.91
N SER A 140 -27.37 2.28 6.55
CA SER A 140 -26.75 1.57 5.44
C SER A 140 -27.33 2.01 4.09
N ILE A 141 -26.43 2.14 3.11
CA ILE A 141 -26.78 2.38 1.71
C ILE A 141 -26.67 1.01 1.01
N ALA A 142 -27.79 0.53 0.45
CA ALA A 142 -27.78 -0.69 -0.35
C ALA A 142 -26.95 -0.48 -1.62
N MET A 143 -26.04 -1.40 -1.89
CA MET A 143 -25.22 -1.41 -3.10
C MET A 143 -25.82 -2.39 -4.11
N PRO A 144 -25.86 -2.05 -5.42
CA PRO A 144 -26.33 -2.98 -6.43
C PRO A 144 -25.45 -4.23 -6.45
N ALA A 145 -26.07 -5.40 -6.59
CA ALA A 145 -25.33 -6.63 -6.82
C ALA A 145 -24.64 -6.60 -8.21
N PRO A 146 -23.46 -7.22 -8.36
CA PRO A 146 -22.72 -7.21 -9.63
C PRO A 146 -23.49 -7.79 -10.81
N ASP A 147 -24.45 -8.66 -10.56
CA ASP A 147 -25.32 -9.32 -11.57
C ASP A 147 -26.64 -8.57 -11.79
N GLY A 148 -26.85 -7.42 -11.15
CA GLY A 148 -28.09 -6.64 -11.23
C GLY A 148 -29.27 -7.27 -10.48
N SER A 149 -29.06 -8.37 -9.74
CA SER A 149 -30.11 -8.97 -8.91
C SER A 149 -30.50 -8.05 -7.74
N PRO A 150 -31.74 -8.12 -7.23
CA PRO A 150 -32.11 -7.36 -6.05
C PRO A 150 -31.25 -7.83 -4.86
N ASN A 151 -30.59 -6.84 -4.23
CA ASN A 151 -29.72 -7.12 -3.11
C ASN A 151 -30.53 -7.69 -1.95
N VAL A 152 -30.07 -8.78 -1.42
CA VAL A 152 -30.33 -9.33 -0.09
C VAL A 152 -31.61 -10.13 0.09
N PRO A 153 -31.48 -11.40 0.49
CA PRO A 153 -32.58 -12.14 1.08
C PRO A 153 -33.14 -11.42 2.30
N GLU A 154 -34.48 -11.39 2.46
CA GLU A 154 -35.17 -10.77 3.61
C GLU A 154 -34.62 -11.20 4.98
N ALA A 155 -34.04 -12.42 5.06
CA ALA A 155 -33.42 -12.94 6.28
C ALA A 155 -32.27 -12.11 6.84
N PHE A 156 -31.66 -11.23 6.03
CA PHE A 156 -30.53 -10.37 6.43
C PHE A 156 -30.92 -8.92 6.70
N VAL A 157 -32.19 -8.58 6.52
CA VAL A 157 -32.68 -7.23 6.77
C VAL A 157 -32.49 -6.87 8.25
N GLY A 158 -31.84 -5.76 8.50
CA GLY A 158 -31.56 -5.27 9.87
C GLY A 158 -30.27 -5.79 10.50
N GLN A 159 -29.52 -6.67 9.87
CA GLN A 159 -28.25 -7.15 10.41
C GLN A 159 -27.10 -6.23 10.00
N PHE A 160 -26.49 -5.61 11.00
CA PHE A 160 -25.29 -4.78 10.80
C PHE A 160 -24.02 -5.63 10.75
N MET A 161 -23.93 -6.66 11.58
CA MET A 161 -22.72 -7.48 11.75
C MET A 161 -22.63 -8.56 10.67
N PRO A 162 -21.41 -8.89 10.22
CA PRO A 162 -21.17 -9.98 9.28
C PRO A 162 -21.41 -11.34 9.93
N ASN A 163 -21.92 -12.30 9.13
CA ASN A 163 -22.20 -13.67 9.57
C ASN A 163 -21.13 -14.67 9.09
N HIS A 164 -20.53 -14.41 7.92
CA HIS A 164 -19.58 -15.31 7.28
C HIS A 164 -18.17 -14.75 7.27
N PHE A 165 -17.18 -15.64 7.15
CA PHE A 165 -15.76 -15.27 7.19
C PHE A 165 -15.36 -14.20 6.13
N ASN A 166 -15.88 -14.32 4.90
CA ASN A 166 -15.61 -13.34 3.84
C ASN A 166 -16.21 -11.97 4.14
N GLU A 167 -17.37 -11.92 4.77
CA GLU A 167 -18.00 -10.68 5.23
C GLU A 167 -17.16 -9.99 6.30
N TRP A 168 -16.57 -10.76 7.25
CA TRP A 168 -15.62 -10.24 8.23
C TRP A 168 -14.37 -9.67 7.59
N ILE A 169 -13.81 -10.33 6.56
CA ILE A 169 -12.66 -9.81 5.82
C ILE A 169 -13.02 -8.45 5.19
N HIS A 170 -14.18 -8.37 4.54
CA HIS A 170 -14.65 -7.14 3.92
C HIS A 170 -14.86 -6.01 4.96
N MET A 171 -15.54 -6.29 6.07
CA MET A 171 -15.77 -5.31 7.12
C MET A 171 -14.49 -4.84 7.79
N LEU A 172 -13.53 -5.74 8.04
CA LEU A 172 -12.20 -5.37 8.55
C LEU A 172 -11.44 -4.47 7.57
N HIS A 173 -11.49 -4.77 6.27
CA HIS A 173 -10.86 -3.91 5.28
C HIS A 173 -11.50 -2.52 5.26
N ARG A 174 -12.84 -2.42 5.28
CA ARG A 174 -13.57 -1.15 5.39
C ARG A 174 -13.15 -0.36 6.64
N PHE A 175 -13.08 -1.05 7.78
CA PHE A 175 -12.64 -0.44 9.03
C PHE A 175 -11.22 0.16 8.89
N PHE A 176 -10.26 -0.63 8.41
CA PHE A 176 -8.89 -0.14 8.22
C PHE A 176 -8.80 0.96 7.17
N ALA A 177 -9.57 0.88 6.08
CA ALA A 177 -9.59 1.91 5.04
C ALA A 177 -10.14 3.24 5.59
N ILE A 178 -11.28 3.22 6.31
CA ILE A 178 -11.91 4.43 6.84
C ILE A 178 -11.07 5.04 7.96
N PHE A 179 -10.80 4.28 9.02
CA PHE A 179 -10.08 4.81 10.19
C PHE A 179 -8.60 5.04 9.89
N GLY A 180 -7.95 4.10 9.21
CA GLY A 180 -6.56 4.23 8.81
C GLY A 180 -6.37 5.33 7.77
N GLY A 181 -7.24 5.43 6.78
CA GLY A 181 -7.23 6.49 5.77
C GLY A 181 -7.43 7.87 6.39
N THR A 182 -8.43 8.02 7.27
CA THR A 182 -8.67 9.27 8.01
C THR A 182 -7.45 9.66 8.87
N TRP A 183 -6.86 8.70 9.56
CA TRP A 183 -5.66 8.95 10.35
C TRP A 183 -4.46 9.33 9.47
N LEU A 184 -4.28 8.66 8.32
CA LEU A 184 -3.25 9.01 7.35
C LEU A 184 -3.43 10.44 6.81
N MET A 185 -4.66 10.84 6.51
CA MET A 185 -4.99 12.21 6.09
C MET A 185 -4.65 13.23 7.18
N PHE A 186 -4.99 12.94 8.44
CA PHE A 186 -4.64 13.80 9.57
C PHE A 186 -3.12 13.93 9.73
N MET A 187 -2.37 12.85 9.64
CA MET A 187 -0.92 12.87 9.69
C MET A 187 -0.30 13.62 8.50
N ALA A 188 -0.83 13.43 7.30
CA ALA A 188 -0.40 14.14 6.10
C ALA A 188 -0.65 15.65 6.20
N TRP A 189 -1.77 16.06 6.78
CA TRP A 189 -2.05 17.44 7.10
C TRP A 189 -1.04 18.02 8.09
N GLN A 190 -0.71 17.28 9.16
CA GLN A 190 0.35 17.69 10.09
C GLN A 190 1.73 17.80 9.43
N LEU A 191 2.08 16.88 8.51
CA LEU A 191 3.34 16.95 7.75
C LEU A 191 3.37 18.20 6.85
N ARG A 192 2.25 18.52 6.21
CA ARG A 192 2.12 19.72 5.36
C ARG A 192 2.29 21.01 6.16
N THR A 193 1.65 21.11 7.34
CA THR A 193 1.60 22.35 8.12
C THR A 193 2.84 22.56 9.00
N ASN A 194 3.35 21.49 9.61
CA ASN A 194 4.36 21.60 10.68
C ASN A 194 5.78 21.22 10.23
N SER A 195 5.98 20.77 8.98
CA SER A 195 7.31 20.39 8.54
C SER A 195 8.13 21.62 8.06
N PRO A 196 9.38 21.78 8.53
CA PRO A 196 10.29 22.82 8.04
C PRO A 196 10.81 22.51 6.63
N LEU A 197 10.76 21.24 6.19
CA LEU A 197 11.29 20.78 4.91
C LEU A 197 10.23 20.85 3.81
N SER A 198 10.49 21.63 2.74
CA SER A 198 9.57 21.79 1.61
C SER A 198 9.19 20.46 0.97
N GLY A 199 10.14 19.55 0.76
CA GLY A 199 9.89 18.23 0.20
C GLY A 199 8.86 17.41 1.01
N ILE A 200 8.91 17.48 2.33
CA ILE A 200 7.96 16.75 3.19
C ILE A 200 6.58 17.40 3.14
N ARG A 201 6.48 18.71 3.01
CA ARG A 201 5.20 19.40 2.78
C ARG A 201 4.54 18.97 1.47
N HIS A 202 5.32 18.79 0.40
CA HIS A 202 4.81 18.28 -0.87
C HIS A 202 4.31 16.83 -0.74
N VAL A 203 5.03 15.96 -0.01
CA VAL A 203 4.57 14.60 0.28
C VAL A 203 3.24 14.63 1.04
N GLY A 204 3.12 15.45 2.08
CA GLY A 204 1.85 15.62 2.80
C GLY A 204 0.71 16.09 1.89
N THR A 205 0.98 17.03 0.98
CA THR A 205 -0.01 17.48 0.00
C THR A 205 -0.41 16.37 -0.96
N ALA A 206 0.56 15.60 -1.48
CA ALA A 206 0.29 14.48 -2.39
C ALA A 206 -0.60 13.41 -1.72
N ILE A 207 -0.32 13.04 -0.47
CA ILE A 207 -1.15 12.08 0.28
C ILE A 207 -2.58 12.60 0.47
N LEU A 208 -2.75 13.89 0.79
CA LEU A 208 -4.07 14.52 0.95
C LEU A 208 -4.89 14.53 -0.33
N LEU A 209 -4.26 14.53 -1.50
CA LEU A 209 -4.94 14.47 -2.80
C LEU A 209 -5.21 13.03 -3.24
N LEU A 210 -4.26 12.11 -3.01
CA LEU A 210 -4.33 10.73 -3.49
C LEU A 210 -5.34 9.89 -2.70
N ILE A 211 -5.38 9.99 -1.37
CA ILE A 211 -6.30 9.17 -0.56
C ILE A 211 -7.77 9.42 -0.93
N PRO A 212 -8.27 10.67 -1.04
CA PRO A 212 -9.65 10.89 -1.48
C PRO A 212 -9.92 10.42 -2.91
N SER A 213 -8.93 10.50 -3.82
CA SER A 213 -9.11 10.04 -5.20
C SER A 213 -9.34 8.53 -5.30
N GLU A 214 -8.72 7.72 -4.42
CA GLU A 214 -8.93 6.27 -4.34
C GLU A 214 -10.33 5.89 -3.82
N VAL A 215 -10.98 6.78 -3.08
CA VAL A 215 -12.35 6.54 -2.54
C VAL A 215 -13.43 6.89 -3.57
N LEU A 216 -13.09 7.76 -4.54
CA LEU A 216 -14.03 8.23 -5.58
C LEU A 216 -14.07 7.34 -6.83
N VAL A 217 -13.16 6.37 -6.96
CA VAL A 217 -13.10 5.38 -8.04
C VAL A 217 -13.73 4.07 -7.60
#